data_e35b13459fee5e62505ae527774a1073
#
_entry.id   e35b13459fee5e62505ae527774a1073
#
_cell.length_a   1.000
_cell.length_b   1.000
_cell.length_c   1.000
_cell.angle_alpha   90.00
_cell.angle_beta   90.00
_cell.angle_gamma   90.00
#
_symmetry.space_group_name_H-M   'P 1'
#
loop_
_entity.id
_entity.type
_entity.pdbx_description
1 polymer ?
#
loop_
_entity_poly.entity_id
_entity_poly.type
_entity_poly.pdbx_seq_one_letter_code
_entity_poly.pdbx_strand_id
1 'polypeptide(L)'
;MLDENKVKGYALCVIQDPAEPSLLFAGTEHGLWVSIDNGNNWAQWKNGYPSVSTYDLAIQEREADLVIATFGRSLWILDDIRPLRKLAANTRISNTSSTSLMVFESPGAVQAQYRPATGYEWSTWGLYEGANRNRGASISFLIRNKTADSASVRILNQTGEQIRSLRWAVDSGFNRRYWGMEEKGYRQPGAGGGGEGSEGGGRFGMGRGGSEPGGLPALPGTYKVIIKYGDHSDSTWVTVSDDPRLGNKDQIKLAQKKALEQIQQSADKLSKAMERLSEAEEVCNKINAQLKGSDKKATDSLSKLTKNMQDQLKKFRDKISGPTEEKQGLSRNPFLVTVLTQLRGAQQAITAKSALPGAAEATLIANAESAVSNIVKEINLFFTEKWSSYRNFVEANRPPLFKEYKPIE
;
A
#
# COMPACT_ATOMS: atom_id res chain seq x y z
N MET A 1 -38.53 7.10 21.61
CA MET A 1 -39.60 6.54 20.75
C MET A 1 -39.33 6.92 19.32
N LEU A 2 -39.49 6.00 18.37
CA LEU A 2 -39.32 6.31 16.94
C LEU A 2 -40.36 7.35 16.53
N ASP A 3 -39.95 8.50 16.02
CA ASP A 3 -40.82 9.58 15.60
C ASP A 3 -41.36 9.26 14.19
N GLU A 4 -42.66 9.12 14.05
CA GLU A 4 -43.38 8.81 12.80
C GLU A 4 -43.03 9.78 11.66
N ASN A 5 -42.70 11.01 11.99
CA ASN A 5 -42.31 12.02 10.98
C ASN A 5 -40.88 11.83 10.46
N LYS A 6 -40.05 11.12 11.21
CA LYS A 6 -38.65 10.89 10.88
C LYS A 6 -38.36 9.49 10.36
N VAL A 7 -39.04 8.49 10.91
CA VAL A 7 -38.85 7.07 10.56
C VAL A 7 -40.08 6.58 9.81
N LYS A 8 -39.95 6.35 8.52
CA LYS A 8 -41.03 5.85 7.67
C LYS A 8 -41.13 4.33 7.75
N GLY A 9 -42.38 3.83 7.78
CA GLY A 9 -42.70 2.42 7.80
C GLY A 9 -42.72 1.82 9.21
N TYR A 10 -43.14 0.55 9.31
CA TYR A 10 -43.19 -0.16 10.58
C TYR A 10 -41.83 -0.55 11.09
N ALA A 11 -41.58 -0.42 12.39
CA ALA A 11 -40.46 -1.01 13.06
C ALA A 11 -40.68 -2.53 13.17
N LEU A 12 -39.72 -3.29 12.68
CA LEU A 12 -39.77 -4.77 12.66
C LEU A 12 -38.96 -5.38 13.79
N CYS A 13 -37.80 -4.77 14.09
CA CYS A 13 -36.92 -5.21 15.16
C CYS A 13 -36.15 -4.03 15.76
N VAL A 14 -35.67 -4.21 16.98
CA VAL A 14 -34.76 -3.26 17.66
C VAL A 14 -33.76 -4.04 18.49
N ILE A 15 -32.52 -3.60 18.49
CA ILE A 15 -31.48 -4.14 19.35
C ILE A 15 -30.70 -3.02 20.03
N GLN A 16 -30.44 -3.19 21.32
CA GLN A 16 -29.54 -2.34 22.10
C GLN A 16 -28.18 -2.97 22.15
N ASP A 17 -27.14 -2.14 21.99
CA ASP A 17 -25.76 -2.63 22.10
C ASP A 17 -25.45 -3.06 23.55
N PRO A 18 -24.92 -4.28 23.78
CA PRO A 18 -24.67 -4.78 25.13
C PRO A 18 -23.51 -4.04 25.83
N ALA A 19 -22.60 -3.42 25.08
CA ALA A 19 -21.45 -2.71 25.62
C ALA A 19 -21.70 -1.20 25.83
N GLU A 20 -22.52 -0.58 24.95
CA GLU A 20 -22.89 0.84 25.07
C GLU A 20 -24.42 1.01 24.95
N PRO A 21 -25.13 1.07 26.09
CA PRO A 21 -26.61 1.11 26.09
C PRO A 21 -27.24 2.32 25.38
N SER A 22 -26.47 3.38 25.13
CA SER A 22 -26.96 4.54 24.36
C SER A 22 -26.95 4.29 22.85
N LEU A 23 -26.34 3.19 22.38
CA LEU A 23 -26.31 2.78 20.99
C LEU A 23 -27.45 1.79 20.72
N LEU A 24 -28.35 2.16 19.82
CA LEU A 24 -29.49 1.35 19.42
C LEU A 24 -29.54 1.23 17.90
N PHE A 25 -29.96 0.08 17.42
CA PHE A 25 -30.32 -0.13 16.03
C PHE A 25 -31.76 -0.58 15.89
N ALA A 26 -32.43 -0.08 14.86
CA ALA A 26 -33.82 -0.46 14.54
C ALA A 26 -33.92 -0.85 13.07
N GLY A 27 -34.49 -2.02 12.82
CA GLY A 27 -34.88 -2.47 11.50
C GLY A 27 -36.32 -2.06 11.19
N THR A 28 -36.54 -1.49 10.00
CA THR A 28 -37.82 -1.08 9.50
C THR A 28 -38.10 -1.67 8.13
N GLU A 29 -39.32 -1.46 7.60
CA GLU A 29 -39.67 -1.81 6.21
C GLU A 29 -38.76 -1.12 5.18
N HIS A 30 -38.14 0.02 5.54
CA HIS A 30 -37.36 0.85 4.61
C HIS A 30 -35.87 0.95 4.97
N GLY A 31 -35.36 0.02 5.78
CA GLY A 31 -33.95 -0.07 6.07
C GLY A 31 -33.58 -0.07 7.54
N LEU A 32 -32.30 0.18 7.77
CA LEU A 32 -31.66 0.21 9.08
C LEU A 32 -31.58 1.64 9.60
N TRP A 33 -31.89 1.82 10.89
CA TRP A 33 -31.77 3.08 11.62
C TRP A 33 -30.83 2.91 12.82
N VAL A 34 -30.11 3.95 13.15
CA VAL A 34 -29.18 3.98 14.28
C VAL A 34 -29.46 5.19 15.18
N SER A 35 -29.43 4.97 16.47
CA SER A 35 -29.42 6.02 17.50
C SER A 35 -28.17 5.88 18.34
N ILE A 36 -27.51 7.00 18.63
CA ILE A 36 -26.33 7.10 19.52
C ILE A 36 -26.63 7.88 20.80
N ASP A 37 -27.90 8.15 21.07
CA ASP A 37 -28.35 8.98 22.19
C ASP A 37 -29.58 8.36 22.91
N ASN A 38 -29.56 7.05 23.06
CA ASN A 38 -30.59 6.29 23.75
C ASN A 38 -31.99 6.45 23.12
N GLY A 39 -32.09 6.54 21.79
CA GLY A 39 -33.35 6.61 21.08
C GLY A 39 -33.97 7.99 20.97
N ASN A 40 -33.30 9.06 21.41
CA ASN A 40 -33.82 10.43 21.30
C ASN A 40 -33.76 10.91 19.84
N ASN A 41 -32.69 10.60 19.12
CA ASN A 41 -32.57 10.88 17.69
C ASN A 41 -32.20 9.63 16.93
N TRP A 42 -32.72 9.52 15.70
CA TRP A 42 -32.48 8.40 14.80
C TRP A 42 -32.00 8.88 13.45
N ALA A 43 -30.96 8.22 12.93
CA ALA A 43 -30.42 8.44 11.60
C ALA A 43 -30.53 7.17 10.76
N GLN A 44 -30.99 7.29 9.51
CA GLN A 44 -31.05 6.16 8.61
C GLN A 44 -29.65 5.81 8.11
N TRP A 45 -29.30 4.54 8.20
CA TRP A 45 -28.03 4.01 7.65
C TRP A 45 -28.19 3.78 6.15
N LYS A 46 -27.61 4.66 5.33
CA LYS A 46 -27.71 4.60 3.85
C LYS A 46 -26.39 4.21 3.17
N ASN A 47 -25.27 4.38 3.84
CA ASN A 47 -23.97 4.13 3.23
C ASN A 47 -23.70 2.63 3.17
N GLY A 48 -23.63 2.10 1.94
CA GLY A 48 -23.35 0.68 1.70
C GLY A 48 -24.48 -0.28 2.09
N TYR A 49 -25.64 0.22 2.48
CA TYR A 49 -26.80 -0.59 2.86
C TYR A 49 -28.05 -0.15 2.07
N PRO A 50 -28.81 -1.08 1.46
CA PRO A 50 -29.97 -0.74 0.65
C PRO A 50 -31.20 -0.38 1.52
N SER A 51 -32.13 0.34 0.94
CA SER A 51 -33.45 0.53 1.53
C SER A 51 -34.30 -0.74 1.34
N VAL A 52 -34.16 -1.68 2.25
CA VAL A 52 -34.81 -2.99 2.22
C VAL A 52 -35.40 -3.30 3.59
N SER A 53 -36.47 -4.06 3.64
CA SER A 53 -37.07 -4.47 4.91
C SER A 53 -36.06 -5.25 5.75
N THR A 54 -35.78 -4.71 6.94
CA THR A 54 -34.81 -5.25 7.89
C THR A 54 -35.55 -5.97 9.00
N TYR A 55 -35.49 -7.30 9.00
CA TYR A 55 -36.36 -8.14 9.83
C TYR A 55 -35.77 -8.50 11.18
N ASP A 56 -34.44 -8.68 11.22
CA ASP A 56 -33.80 -9.07 12.48
C ASP A 56 -32.39 -8.53 12.55
N LEU A 57 -31.89 -8.34 13.77
CA LEU A 57 -30.58 -7.78 14.07
C LEU A 57 -29.92 -8.58 15.18
N ALA A 58 -28.63 -8.91 15.02
CA ALA A 58 -27.83 -9.55 16.04
C ALA A 58 -26.45 -8.89 16.14
N ILE A 59 -25.93 -8.71 17.35
CA ILE A 59 -24.58 -8.19 17.57
C ILE A 59 -23.66 -9.33 17.93
N GLN A 60 -22.62 -9.53 17.14
CA GLN A 60 -21.53 -10.45 17.46
C GLN A 60 -20.53 -9.72 18.37
N GLU A 61 -20.52 -10.05 19.67
CA GLU A 61 -19.85 -9.24 20.68
C GLU A 61 -18.32 -9.24 20.56
N ARG A 62 -17.69 -10.35 20.21
CA ARG A 62 -16.22 -10.49 20.10
C ARG A 62 -15.63 -9.56 19.04
N GLU A 63 -16.22 -9.56 17.86
CA GLU A 63 -15.78 -8.72 16.73
C GLU A 63 -16.43 -7.36 16.71
N ALA A 64 -17.50 -7.19 17.51
CA ALA A 64 -18.38 -6.02 17.50
C ALA A 64 -19.00 -5.79 16.10
N ASP A 65 -19.51 -6.84 15.49
CA ASP A 65 -20.16 -6.77 14.18
C ASP A 65 -21.68 -6.78 14.37
N LEU A 66 -22.39 -5.97 13.58
CA LEU A 66 -23.84 -6.03 13.50
C LEU A 66 -24.23 -6.89 12.30
N VAL A 67 -24.89 -8.00 12.57
CA VAL A 67 -25.50 -8.88 11.56
C VAL A 67 -26.94 -8.45 11.32
N ILE A 68 -27.29 -8.28 10.06
CA ILE A 68 -28.57 -7.69 9.64
C ILE A 68 -29.26 -8.67 8.71
N ALA A 69 -30.45 -9.15 9.11
CA ALA A 69 -31.28 -10.01 8.28
C ALA A 69 -32.29 -9.19 7.49
N THR A 70 -32.33 -9.37 6.17
CA THR A 70 -33.19 -8.62 5.28
C THR A 70 -34.21 -9.52 4.59
N PHE A 71 -35.32 -8.94 4.19
CA PHE A 71 -36.25 -9.64 3.33
C PHE A 71 -35.88 -9.52 1.86
N GLY A 72 -35.49 -10.65 1.27
CA GLY A 72 -35.19 -10.75 -0.16
C GLY A 72 -33.80 -10.31 -0.60
N ARG A 73 -32.94 -9.79 0.33
CA ARG A 73 -31.57 -9.36 0.01
C ARG A 73 -30.50 -9.95 0.92
N SER A 74 -30.72 -11.21 1.36
CA SER A 74 -29.75 -11.97 2.15
C SER A 74 -29.39 -11.30 3.49
N LEU A 75 -28.24 -11.69 4.05
CA LEU A 75 -27.68 -11.16 5.28
C LEU A 75 -26.61 -10.10 4.96
N TRP A 76 -26.60 -9.05 5.77
CA TRP A 76 -25.60 -7.99 5.70
C TRP A 76 -24.81 -7.95 7.00
N ILE A 77 -23.56 -7.55 6.92
CA ILE A 77 -22.70 -7.38 8.09
C ILE A 77 -22.15 -5.96 8.08
N LEU A 78 -22.42 -5.22 9.13
CA LEU A 78 -21.72 -3.96 9.42
C LEU A 78 -20.55 -4.29 10.33
N ASP A 79 -19.36 -4.36 9.74
CA ASP A 79 -18.13 -4.66 10.46
C ASP A 79 -17.77 -3.57 11.45
N ASP A 80 -17.43 -3.97 12.66
CA ASP A 80 -16.83 -3.18 13.72
C ASP A 80 -17.61 -1.90 14.07
N ILE A 81 -18.59 -2.04 14.97
CA ILE A 81 -19.40 -0.93 15.49
C ILE A 81 -18.76 -0.19 16.69
N ARG A 82 -17.50 -0.52 17.10
CA ARG A 82 -16.80 0.18 18.20
C ARG A 82 -16.74 1.70 17.99
N PRO A 83 -16.55 2.22 16.77
CA PRO A 83 -16.64 3.66 16.53
C PRO A 83 -17.98 4.28 16.91
N LEU A 84 -19.08 3.57 16.65
CA LEU A 84 -20.42 4.04 17.04
C LEU A 84 -20.60 4.02 18.56
N ARG A 85 -20.04 3.00 19.24
CA ARG A 85 -20.02 2.95 20.71
C ARG A 85 -19.32 4.19 21.31
N LYS A 86 -18.14 4.54 20.77
CA LYS A 86 -17.38 5.72 21.23
C LYS A 86 -18.14 7.03 20.96
N LEU A 87 -18.81 7.13 19.82
CA LEU A 87 -19.67 8.28 19.51
C LEU A 87 -20.84 8.38 20.47
N ALA A 88 -21.53 7.27 20.76
CA ALA A 88 -22.65 7.22 21.71
C ALA A 88 -22.21 7.59 23.12
N ALA A 89 -21.09 7.05 23.62
CA ALA A 89 -20.52 7.39 24.90
C ALA A 89 -20.16 8.89 25.00
N ASN A 90 -19.57 9.47 23.96
CA ASN A 90 -19.22 10.88 23.91
C ASN A 90 -20.45 11.80 23.89
N THR A 91 -21.50 11.41 23.18
CA THR A 91 -22.77 12.17 23.13
C THR A 91 -23.40 12.25 24.51
N ARG A 92 -23.29 11.19 25.31
CA ARG A 92 -23.78 11.16 26.69
C ARG A 92 -22.99 12.05 27.64
N ILE A 93 -21.66 12.16 27.43
CA ILE A 93 -20.77 12.87 28.38
C ILE A 93 -20.69 14.37 28.08
N SER A 94 -20.75 14.78 26.84
CA SER A 94 -20.65 16.19 26.48
C SER A 94 -21.12 16.44 25.04
N ASN A 95 -22.00 17.40 24.86
CA ASN A 95 -22.50 17.86 23.57
C ASN A 95 -21.43 18.59 22.73
N THR A 96 -20.18 18.65 23.16
CA THR A 96 -19.19 19.58 22.56
C THR A 96 -17.80 19.00 22.49
N SER A 97 -17.58 17.93 21.73
CA SER A 97 -16.21 17.65 21.26
C SER A 97 -15.98 18.37 19.94
N SER A 98 -15.36 19.54 19.99
CA SER A 98 -15.01 20.38 18.82
C SER A 98 -13.77 19.90 18.06
N THR A 99 -13.21 18.74 18.42
CA THR A 99 -12.00 18.21 17.80
C THR A 99 -12.26 17.82 16.34
N SER A 100 -11.49 18.40 15.44
CA SER A 100 -11.56 18.13 14.00
C SER A 100 -11.18 16.69 13.64
N LEU A 101 -10.37 16.02 14.46
CA LEU A 101 -9.92 14.64 14.29
C LEU A 101 -10.26 13.81 15.54
N MET A 102 -10.85 12.65 15.36
CA MET A 102 -11.05 11.64 16.41
C MET A 102 -10.66 10.26 15.88
N VAL A 103 -9.74 9.59 16.52
CA VAL A 103 -9.34 8.22 16.19
C VAL A 103 -10.03 7.24 17.14
N PHE A 104 -10.53 6.16 16.58
CA PHE A 104 -11.26 5.13 17.32
C PHE A 104 -10.34 3.97 17.71
N GLU A 105 -10.79 3.19 18.68
CA GLU A 105 -10.15 1.92 19.02
C GLU A 105 -10.10 1.00 17.80
N SER A 106 -8.95 0.37 17.57
CA SER A 106 -8.76 -0.56 16.47
C SER A 106 -9.00 -1.99 16.96
N PRO A 107 -9.70 -2.81 16.17
CA PRO A 107 -9.77 -4.25 16.45
C PRO A 107 -8.39 -4.89 16.36
N GLY A 108 -8.24 -6.04 16.99
CA GLY A 108 -7.06 -6.88 16.82
C GLY A 108 -6.88 -7.29 15.36
N ALA A 109 -5.65 -7.30 14.89
CA ALA A 109 -5.30 -7.64 13.52
C ALA A 109 -4.54 -8.96 13.46
N VAL A 110 -5.03 -9.91 12.66
CA VAL A 110 -4.44 -11.24 12.50
C VAL A 110 -3.66 -11.31 11.19
N GLN A 111 -2.40 -11.74 11.26
CA GLN A 111 -1.56 -11.98 10.08
C GLN A 111 -1.91 -13.31 9.40
N ALA A 112 -3.16 -13.44 8.98
CA ALA A 112 -3.62 -14.63 8.30
C ALA A 112 -3.18 -14.64 6.84
N GLN A 113 -2.66 -15.78 6.38
CA GLN A 113 -2.40 -16.05 4.98
C GLN A 113 -3.64 -16.70 4.36
N TYR A 114 -4.45 -15.90 3.70
CA TYR A 114 -5.56 -16.42 2.91
C TYR A 114 -5.04 -16.79 1.52
N ARG A 115 -4.99 -18.08 1.24
CA ARG A 115 -4.86 -18.57 -0.13
C ARG A 115 -6.22 -19.09 -0.56
N PRO A 116 -6.68 -18.79 -1.78
CA PRO A 116 -7.79 -19.51 -2.37
C PRO A 116 -7.47 -21.01 -2.33
N ALA A 117 -8.47 -21.84 -2.09
CA ALA A 117 -8.31 -23.28 -2.28
C ALA A 117 -7.82 -23.54 -3.72
N THR A 118 -6.91 -24.49 -3.89
CA THR A 118 -6.49 -24.93 -5.22
C THR A 118 -7.72 -25.49 -5.95
N GLY A 119 -8.18 -24.80 -6.97
CA GLY A 119 -9.38 -25.14 -7.72
C GLY A 119 -10.07 -23.88 -8.26
N TYR A 120 -11.24 -24.08 -8.82
CA TYR A 120 -12.06 -22.96 -9.32
C TYR A 120 -12.71 -22.24 -8.14
N GLU A 121 -12.52 -20.93 -8.06
CA GLU A 121 -13.42 -20.09 -7.29
C GLU A 121 -14.77 -20.06 -8.04
N TRP A 122 -15.71 -20.80 -7.55
CA TRP A 122 -17.09 -20.64 -7.97
C TRP A 122 -17.66 -19.44 -7.24
N SER A 123 -17.56 -18.28 -7.87
CA SER A 123 -18.49 -17.22 -7.53
C SER A 123 -19.84 -17.64 -8.10
N THR A 124 -20.82 -17.84 -7.25
CA THR A 124 -22.20 -17.95 -7.72
C THR A 124 -22.55 -16.64 -8.41
N TRP A 125 -23.20 -16.68 -9.56
CA TRP A 125 -23.68 -15.51 -10.29
C TRP A 125 -24.82 -14.81 -9.51
N GLY A 126 -24.58 -14.53 -8.23
CA GLY A 126 -25.49 -13.79 -7.38
C GLY A 126 -25.34 -12.30 -7.58
N LEU A 127 -26.47 -11.57 -7.67
CA LEU A 127 -26.46 -10.11 -7.73
C LEU A 127 -25.90 -9.44 -6.45
N TYR A 128 -25.71 -10.21 -5.39
CA TYR A 128 -25.32 -9.74 -4.06
C TYR A 128 -24.20 -10.63 -3.50
N GLU A 129 -22.99 -10.42 -3.96
CA GLU A 129 -21.83 -11.03 -3.38
C GLU A 129 -21.23 -10.09 -2.31
N GLY A 130 -21.10 -10.59 -1.08
CA GLY A 130 -20.39 -9.88 -0.03
C GLY A 130 -18.88 -9.92 -0.27
N ALA A 131 -18.22 -8.77 -0.28
CA ALA A 131 -16.77 -8.72 -0.25
C ALA A 131 -16.26 -9.25 1.09
N ASN A 132 -15.15 -10.02 1.06
CA ASN A 132 -14.46 -10.42 2.27
C ASN A 132 -13.93 -9.18 3.00
N ARG A 133 -13.81 -9.27 4.34
CA ARG A 133 -13.15 -8.24 5.15
C ARG A 133 -11.76 -7.95 4.61
N ASN A 134 -11.42 -6.68 4.48
CA ASN A 134 -10.10 -6.27 4.01
C ASN A 134 -9.00 -6.80 4.94
N ARG A 135 -7.91 -7.26 4.36
CA ARG A 135 -6.74 -7.72 5.11
C ARG A 135 -6.01 -6.54 5.73
N GLY A 136 -5.37 -6.78 6.87
CA GLY A 136 -4.60 -5.77 7.59
C GLY A 136 -5.32 -5.25 8.83
N ALA A 137 -4.63 -4.36 9.53
CA ALA A 137 -5.16 -3.70 10.70
C ALA A 137 -6.12 -2.58 10.28
N SER A 138 -7.38 -2.70 10.69
CA SER A 138 -8.43 -1.72 10.40
C SER A 138 -8.30 -0.54 11.37
N ILE A 139 -8.18 0.66 10.85
CA ILE A 139 -8.10 1.89 11.64
C ILE A 139 -9.22 2.83 11.20
N SER A 140 -10.11 3.14 12.14
CA SER A 140 -11.24 4.01 11.93
C SER A 140 -11.01 5.37 12.60
N PHE A 141 -11.36 6.45 11.91
CA PHE A 141 -11.26 7.81 12.43
C PHE A 141 -12.32 8.73 11.81
N LEU A 142 -12.67 9.79 12.52
CA LEU A 142 -13.65 10.79 12.12
C LEU A 142 -12.93 12.11 11.83
N ILE A 143 -13.22 12.71 10.68
CA ILE A 143 -12.85 14.09 10.34
C ILE A 143 -14.11 14.92 10.23
N ARG A 144 -14.30 15.89 11.13
CA ARG A 144 -15.49 16.74 11.12
C ARG A 144 -15.46 17.80 10.04
N ASN A 145 -14.30 18.47 9.89
CA ASN A 145 -14.12 19.53 8.89
C ASN A 145 -12.97 19.15 7.97
N LYS A 146 -13.26 18.95 6.69
CA LYS A 146 -12.24 18.63 5.70
C LYS A 146 -11.48 19.90 5.28
N THR A 147 -10.20 20.00 5.68
CA THR A 147 -9.28 21.08 5.35
C THR A 147 -8.13 20.64 4.45
N ALA A 148 -7.89 19.34 4.34
CA ALA A 148 -6.85 18.73 3.52
C ALA A 148 -7.33 17.40 2.91
N ASP A 149 -6.73 16.99 1.80
CA ASP A 149 -7.11 15.74 1.11
C ASP A 149 -6.45 14.49 1.69
N SER A 150 -5.51 14.65 2.61
CA SER A 150 -4.78 13.52 3.18
C SER A 150 -4.36 13.76 4.63
N ALA A 151 -4.29 12.67 5.39
CA ALA A 151 -3.71 12.61 6.72
C ALA A 151 -2.36 11.87 6.68
N SER A 152 -1.41 12.32 7.50
CA SER A 152 -0.16 11.59 7.72
C SER A 152 -0.30 10.62 8.87
N VAL A 153 0.24 9.42 8.70
CA VAL A 153 0.14 8.34 9.67
C VAL A 153 1.51 7.80 9.99
N ARG A 154 1.82 7.67 11.28
CA ARG A 154 3.05 7.06 11.77
C ARG A 154 2.71 5.84 12.60
N ILE A 155 3.41 4.76 12.37
CA ILE A 155 3.25 3.51 13.11
C ILE A 155 4.52 3.27 13.90
N LEU A 156 4.37 3.15 15.21
CA LEU A 156 5.46 2.92 16.14
C LEU A 156 5.34 1.53 16.76
N ASN A 157 6.47 0.88 16.96
CA ASN A 157 6.54 -0.37 17.72
C ASN A 157 6.46 -0.11 19.24
N GLN A 158 6.54 -1.17 20.03
CA GLN A 158 6.48 -1.08 21.52
C GLN A 158 7.61 -0.26 22.13
N THR A 159 8.76 -0.17 21.46
CA THR A 159 9.90 0.64 21.93
C THR A 159 9.78 2.12 21.55
N GLY A 160 8.72 2.50 20.83
CA GLY A 160 8.50 3.86 20.34
C GLY A 160 9.25 4.19 19.04
N GLU A 161 9.91 3.22 18.43
CA GLU A 161 10.57 3.37 17.16
C GLU A 161 9.54 3.41 16.02
N GLN A 162 9.68 4.34 15.08
CA GLN A 162 8.82 4.44 13.91
C GLN A 162 9.20 3.36 12.88
N ILE A 163 8.30 2.39 12.70
CA ILE A 163 8.49 1.31 11.75
C ILE A 163 7.91 1.62 10.36
N ARG A 164 6.95 2.55 10.27
CA ARG A 164 6.34 2.93 8.99
C ARG A 164 5.75 4.33 9.01
N SER A 165 5.76 4.97 7.84
CA SER A 165 5.02 6.20 7.57
C SER A 165 4.07 5.97 6.39
N LEU A 166 2.80 6.38 6.55
CA LEU A 166 1.77 6.26 5.53
C LEU A 166 1.12 7.62 5.30
N ARG A 167 0.51 7.77 4.14
CA ARG A 167 -0.34 8.90 3.82
C ARG A 167 -1.66 8.38 3.29
N TRP A 168 -2.75 8.71 3.99
CA TRP A 168 -4.08 8.27 3.63
C TRP A 168 -4.90 9.41 3.06
N ALA A 169 -5.53 9.18 1.91
CA ALA A 169 -6.58 10.06 1.44
C ALA A 169 -7.75 10.02 2.41
N VAL A 170 -8.35 11.18 2.68
CA VAL A 170 -9.40 11.34 3.67
C VAL A 170 -10.62 12.04 3.10
N ASP A 171 -11.77 11.65 3.61
CA ASP A 171 -13.05 12.26 3.33
C ASP A 171 -13.62 12.94 4.57
N SER A 172 -14.53 13.90 4.39
CA SER A 172 -15.30 14.46 5.50
C SER A 172 -16.17 13.36 6.12
N GLY A 173 -16.24 13.31 7.43
CA GLY A 173 -17.00 12.32 8.16
C GLY A 173 -16.15 11.11 8.53
N PHE A 174 -16.74 9.94 8.46
CA PHE A 174 -16.16 8.69 8.90
C PHE A 174 -15.21 8.10 7.86
N ASN A 175 -13.99 7.78 8.29
CA ASN A 175 -12.96 7.15 7.47
C ASN A 175 -12.53 5.82 8.08
N ARG A 176 -12.33 4.80 7.23
CA ARG A 176 -11.71 3.52 7.60
C ARG A 176 -10.59 3.23 6.62
N ARG A 177 -9.38 3.00 7.15
CA ARG A 177 -8.18 2.70 6.36
C ARG A 177 -7.49 1.48 6.96
N TYR A 178 -6.62 0.87 6.18
CA TYR A 178 -5.97 -0.39 6.56
C TYR A 178 -4.45 -0.24 6.52
N TRP A 179 -3.81 -0.71 7.58
CA TRP A 179 -2.37 -0.94 7.59
C TRP A 179 -2.11 -2.42 7.27
N GLY A 180 -1.27 -2.72 6.24
CA GLY A 180 -0.95 -4.09 5.83
C GLY A 180 -0.14 -4.90 6.84
N MET A 181 0.08 -4.41 8.06
CA MET A 181 0.92 -5.05 9.09
C MET A 181 2.35 -5.29 8.62
N GLU A 182 2.90 -4.32 7.93
CA GLU A 182 4.26 -4.36 7.38
C GLU A 182 5.05 -3.14 7.82
N GLU A 183 6.36 -3.33 7.94
CA GLU A 183 7.31 -2.28 8.22
C GLU A 183 7.62 -1.47 6.95
N LYS A 184 8.43 -0.43 7.07
CA LYS A 184 8.96 0.31 5.93
C LYS A 184 9.76 -0.62 5.03
N GLY A 185 9.40 -0.63 3.76
CA GLY A 185 10.12 -1.34 2.73
C GLY A 185 11.08 -0.43 1.98
N TYR A 186 11.80 -1.05 1.06
CA TYR A 186 12.64 -0.37 0.09
C TYR A 186 11.91 -0.29 -1.26
N ARG A 187 12.31 0.66 -2.07
CA ARG A 187 11.82 0.77 -3.43
C ARG A 187 12.34 -0.42 -4.24
N GLN A 188 11.44 -1.27 -4.73
CA GLN A 188 11.89 -2.41 -5.52
C GLN A 188 12.59 -1.94 -6.80
N PRO A 189 13.80 -2.46 -7.09
CA PRO A 189 14.50 -2.16 -8.32
C PRO A 189 13.60 -2.52 -9.53
N GLY A 190 13.46 -1.63 -10.48
CA GLY A 190 12.63 -1.84 -11.68
C GLY A 190 11.13 -1.55 -11.53
N ALA A 191 10.67 -1.14 -10.36
CA ALA A 191 9.39 -0.45 -10.26
C ALA A 191 9.60 0.95 -10.86
N GLY A 192 9.32 1.10 -12.14
CA GLY A 192 9.45 2.36 -12.86
C GLY A 192 8.77 3.48 -12.11
N GLY A 193 9.39 4.66 -12.09
CA GLY A 193 8.75 5.87 -11.60
C GLY A 193 7.40 5.98 -12.28
N GLY A 194 6.32 6.08 -11.47
CA GLY A 194 4.96 5.99 -11.93
C GLY A 194 4.67 6.97 -13.07
N GLY A 195 4.66 6.46 -14.29
CA GLY A 195 3.91 7.03 -15.37
C GLY A 195 2.43 6.79 -15.07
N GLU A 196 1.62 7.80 -15.25
CA GLU A 196 0.17 7.72 -15.28
C GLU A 196 -0.22 6.59 -16.26
N GLY A 197 -0.72 5.45 -15.74
CA GLY A 197 -1.30 4.42 -16.61
C GLY A 197 -1.03 2.96 -16.28
N SER A 198 -0.35 2.60 -15.21
CA SER A 198 -0.21 1.18 -14.85
C SER A 198 -1.33 0.72 -13.89
N GLU A 199 -2.45 0.31 -14.45
CA GLU A 199 -3.50 -0.48 -13.77
C GLU A 199 -3.07 -1.94 -13.56
N GLY A 200 -1.91 -2.18 -13.01
CA GLY A 200 -1.33 -3.52 -12.81
C GLY A 200 -0.53 -3.64 -11.52
N GLY A 201 -0.94 -2.96 -10.48
CA GLY A 201 -0.36 -3.08 -9.15
C GLY A 201 -1.22 -3.97 -8.28
N GLY A 202 -0.58 -4.93 -7.63
CA GLY A 202 -1.22 -5.93 -6.78
C GLY A 202 -2.29 -5.34 -5.85
N ARG A 203 -3.26 -6.15 -5.54
CA ARG A 203 -4.54 -6.00 -4.85
C ARG A 203 -4.52 -5.36 -3.45
N PHE A 204 -3.45 -4.66 -3.08
CA PHE A 204 -3.29 -3.93 -1.81
C PHE A 204 -3.00 -2.47 -2.11
N GLY A 205 -4.02 -1.67 -1.94
CA GLY A 205 -4.15 -0.22 -1.94
C GLY A 205 -2.86 0.60 -2.10
N MET A 206 -2.41 0.83 -3.31
CA MET A 206 -1.52 1.94 -3.58
C MET A 206 -2.33 3.24 -3.50
N GLY A 207 -2.33 3.86 -2.33
CA GLY A 207 -2.74 5.25 -2.20
C GLY A 207 -1.86 6.09 -3.12
N ARG A 208 -2.46 6.76 -4.08
CA ARG A 208 -1.86 7.90 -4.80
C ARG A 208 -1.47 8.95 -3.77
N GLY A 209 -0.23 8.95 -3.33
CA GLY A 209 0.25 10.02 -2.46
C GLY A 209 1.30 9.59 -1.45
N GLY A 210 2.57 9.55 -1.83
CA GLY A 210 3.70 9.71 -0.92
C GLY A 210 3.85 8.73 0.26
N SER A 211 3.15 7.61 0.25
CA SER A 211 3.37 6.55 1.24
C SER A 211 4.66 5.79 0.96
N GLU A 212 5.38 5.43 2.01
CA GLU A 212 6.54 4.55 1.89
C GLU A 212 6.12 3.18 1.34
N PRO A 213 6.97 2.51 0.54
CA PRO A 213 6.68 1.16 0.07
C PRO A 213 6.54 0.19 1.24
N GLY A 214 5.71 -0.86 1.08
CA GLY A 214 5.60 -1.95 2.02
C GLY A 214 6.88 -2.77 2.09
N GLY A 215 7.25 -3.18 3.31
CA GLY A 215 8.45 -3.94 3.60
C GLY A 215 8.15 -5.33 4.16
N LEU A 216 8.92 -5.68 5.18
CA LEU A 216 8.77 -6.94 5.87
C LEU A 216 7.50 -6.96 6.73
N PRO A 217 6.88 -8.12 6.93
CA PRO A 217 5.81 -8.26 7.90
C PRO A 217 6.28 -7.83 9.29
N ALA A 218 5.49 -7.01 9.97
CA ALA A 218 5.74 -6.65 11.34
C ALA A 218 5.61 -7.89 12.24
N LEU A 219 6.41 -7.98 13.29
CA LEU A 219 6.31 -9.08 14.24
C LEU A 219 5.00 -8.97 15.04
N PRO A 220 4.48 -10.09 15.60
CA PRO A 220 3.37 -10.00 16.55
C PRO A 220 3.70 -9.08 17.71
N GLY A 221 2.72 -8.26 18.11
CA GLY A 221 2.92 -7.28 19.16
C GLY A 221 1.93 -6.13 19.10
N THR A 222 2.11 -5.13 19.95
CA THR A 222 1.25 -3.95 20.01
C THR A 222 1.94 -2.76 19.36
N TYR A 223 1.23 -2.08 18.51
CA TYR A 223 1.71 -0.96 17.70
C TYR A 223 0.88 0.28 17.96
N LYS A 224 1.54 1.43 18.09
CA LYS A 224 0.86 2.72 18.22
C LYS A 224 0.71 3.36 16.84
N VAL A 225 -0.52 3.62 16.44
CA VAL A 225 -0.86 4.32 15.20
C VAL A 225 -1.21 5.77 15.54
N ILE A 226 -0.42 6.70 15.05
CA ILE A 226 -0.62 8.15 15.25
C ILE A 226 -1.07 8.75 13.94
N ILE A 227 -2.24 9.38 13.94
CA ILE A 227 -2.80 10.08 12.79
C ILE A 227 -2.67 11.57 13.03
N LYS A 228 -2.09 12.30 12.08
CA LYS A 228 -2.00 13.75 12.08
C LYS A 228 -2.77 14.30 10.88
N TYR A 229 -3.70 15.23 11.16
CA TYR A 229 -4.50 15.93 10.16
C TYR A 229 -4.51 17.42 10.46
N GLY A 230 -3.87 18.22 9.60
CA GLY A 230 -3.58 19.62 9.89
C GLY A 230 -2.75 19.74 11.18
N ASP A 231 -3.23 20.55 12.13
CA ASP A 231 -2.61 20.74 13.44
C ASP A 231 -3.10 19.76 14.50
N HIS A 232 -4.09 18.93 14.16
CA HIS A 232 -4.63 17.93 15.10
C HIS A 232 -3.90 16.60 14.97
N SER A 233 -3.69 15.94 16.12
CA SER A 233 -3.10 14.62 16.18
C SER A 233 -3.83 13.78 17.22
N ASP A 234 -4.15 12.54 16.85
CA ASP A 234 -4.76 11.55 17.74
C ASP A 234 -4.18 10.17 17.45
N SER A 235 -4.35 9.21 18.35
CA SER A 235 -3.71 7.91 18.22
C SER A 235 -4.56 6.78 18.77
N THR A 236 -4.28 5.56 18.25
CA THR A 236 -4.85 4.31 18.75
C THR A 236 -3.78 3.24 18.83
N TRP A 237 -4.09 2.16 19.55
CA TRP A 237 -3.25 0.98 19.63
C TRP A 237 -3.84 -0.15 18.78
N VAL A 238 -2.97 -0.90 18.14
CA VAL A 238 -3.31 -2.07 17.32
C VAL A 238 -2.51 -3.24 17.83
N THR A 239 -3.18 -4.32 18.20
CA THR A 239 -2.53 -5.59 18.52
C THR A 239 -2.47 -6.46 17.27
N VAL A 240 -1.26 -6.76 16.83
CA VAL A 240 -1.00 -7.68 15.72
C VAL A 240 -0.70 -9.06 16.29
N SER A 241 -1.41 -10.07 15.82
CA SER A 241 -1.24 -11.46 16.24
C SER A 241 -1.00 -12.39 15.06
N ASP A 242 -0.41 -13.54 15.35
CA ASP A 242 -0.30 -14.64 14.41
C ASP A 242 -1.65 -15.26 14.08
N ASP A 243 -1.70 -15.97 12.98
CA ASP A 243 -2.85 -16.81 12.63
C ASP A 243 -2.97 -17.96 13.66
N PRO A 244 -4.04 -18.00 14.46
CA PRO A 244 -4.18 -19.00 15.53
C PRO A 244 -4.25 -20.43 15.01
N ARG A 245 -4.58 -20.62 13.71
CA ARG A 245 -4.62 -21.94 13.07
C ARG A 245 -3.23 -22.54 12.85
N LEU A 246 -2.18 -21.71 12.86
CA LEU A 246 -0.82 -22.12 12.51
C LEU A 246 0.09 -22.34 13.72
N GLY A 247 -0.38 -22.10 14.94
CA GLY A 247 0.40 -22.17 16.18
C GLY A 247 1.45 -21.04 16.30
N ASN A 248 2.26 -21.09 17.36
CA ASN A 248 3.30 -20.09 17.59
C ASN A 248 4.45 -20.29 16.60
N LYS A 249 4.77 -19.23 15.85
CA LYS A 249 5.82 -19.21 14.82
C LYS A 249 6.84 -18.07 15.03
N ASP A 250 6.91 -17.51 16.21
CA ASP A 250 7.78 -16.35 16.50
C ASP A 250 9.23 -16.59 16.08
N GLN A 251 9.79 -17.75 16.41
CA GLN A 251 11.17 -18.11 16.03
C GLN A 251 11.34 -18.17 14.50
N ILE A 252 10.35 -18.76 13.80
CA ILE A 252 10.37 -18.85 12.34
C ILE A 252 10.30 -17.47 11.72
N LYS A 253 9.37 -16.62 12.17
CA LYS A 253 9.20 -15.24 11.69
C LYS A 253 10.45 -14.39 11.94
N LEU A 254 11.06 -14.51 13.12
CA LEU A 254 12.28 -13.78 13.45
C LEU A 254 13.44 -14.19 12.54
N ALA A 255 13.60 -15.50 12.30
CA ALA A 255 14.63 -16.01 11.40
C ALA A 255 14.37 -15.61 9.93
N GLN A 256 13.11 -15.67 9.47
CA GLN A 256 12.72 -15.20 8.15
C GLN A 256 12.95 -13.68 8.01
N LYS A 257 12.58 -12.89 9.02
CA LYS A 257 12.85 -11.45 9.03
C LYS A 257 14.33 -11.15 8.87
N LYS A 258 15.20 -11.79 9.65
CA LYS A 258 16.66 -11.63 9.54
C LYS A 258 17.19 -11.98 8.14
N ALA A 259 16.69 -13.06 7.54
CA ALA A 259 17.07 -13.46 6.19
C ALA A 259 16.57 -12.46 5.13
N LEU A 260 15.36 -11.94 5.29
CA LEU A 260 14.80 -10.92 4.40
C LEU A 260 15.50 -9.56 4.51
N GLU A 261 16.00 -9.18 5.70
CA GLU A 261 16.79 -7.97 5.90
C GLU A 261 18.08 -7.99 5.08
N GLN A 262 18.74 -9.12 4.93
CA GLN A 262 19.92 -9.27 4.06
C GLN A 262 19.57 -9.01 2.59
N ILE A 263 18.46 -9.60 2.13
CA ILE A 263 17.94 -9.38 0.77
C ILE A 263 17.57 -7.91 0.57
N GLN A 264 16.94 -7.29 1.56
CA GLN A 264 16.56 -5.88 1.52
C GLN A 264 17.77 -4.96 1.36
N GLN A 265 18.85 -5.20 2.11
CA GLN A 265 20.08 -4.44 1.97
C GLN A 265 20.68 -4.55 0.57
N SER A 266 20.65 -5.74 -0.03
CA SER A 266 21.11 -5.95 -1.39
C SER A 266 20.24 -5.25 -2.42
N ALA A 267 18.91 -5.30 -2.25
CA ALA A 267 17.96 -4.62 -3.10
C ALA A 267 18.09 -3.09 -3.04
N ASP A 268 18.39 -2.52 -1.86
CA ASP A 268 18.62 -1.08 -1.70
C ASP A 268 19.88 -0.63 -2.46
N LYS A 269 20.97 -1.41 -2.39
CA LYS A 269 22.18 -1.14 -3.18
C LYS A 269 21.89 -1.16 -4.68
N LEU A 270 21.12 -2.15 -5.13
CA LEU A 270 20.72 -2.27 -6.54
C LEU A 270 19.81 -1.13 -6.99
N SER A 271 18.86 -0.71 -6.15
CA SER A 271 17.98 0.44 -6.44
C SER A 271 18.78 1.72 -6.66
N LYS A 272 19.74 2.02 -5.77
CA LYS A 272 20.62 3.18 -5.91
C LYS A 272 21.45 3.13 -7.18
N ALA A 273 21.93 1.93 -7.57
CA ALA A 273 22.65 1.77 -8.81
C ALA A 273 21.75 2.01 -10.05
N MET A 274 20.52 1.52 -10.02
CA MET A 274 19.54 1.73 -11.09
C MET A 274 19.10 3.21 -11.20
N GLU A 275 18.96 3.92 -10.09
CA GLU A 275 18.69 5.36 -10.09
C GLU A 275 19.79 6.12 -10.82
N ARG A 276 21.07 5.82 -10.52
CA ARG A 276 22.21 6.42 -11.22
C ARG A 276 22.22 6.13 -12.72
N LEU A 277 21.87 4.89 -13.11
CA LEU A 277 21.76 4.54 -14.54
C LEU A 277 20.62 5.35 -15.21
N SER A 278 19.50 5.53 -14.54
CA SER A 278 18.37 6.33 -15.04
C SER A 278 18.74 7.81 -15.20
N GLU A 279 19.41 8.39 -14.22
CA GLU A 279 19.91 9.77 -14.29
C GLU A 279 20.89 9.94 -15.45
N ALA A 280 21.79 8.98 -15.66
CA ALA A 280 22.75 9.01 -16.78
C ALA A 280 22.04 8.91 -18.14
N GLU A 281 20.99 8.09 -18.25
CA GLU A 281 20.18 8.01 -19.48
C GLU A 281 19.44 9.33 -19.76
N GLU A 282 18.86 9.96 -18.73
CA GLU A 282 18.22 11.27 -18.89
C GLU A 282 19.22 12.34 -19.40
N VAL A 283 20.44 12.34 -18.88
CA VAL A 283 21.51 13.22 -19.36
C VAL A 283 21.82 12.95 -20.82
N CYS A 284 22.00 11.68 -21.22
CA CYS A 284 22.23 11.32 -22.62
C CYS A 284 21.05 11.77 -23.52
N ASN A 285 19.81 11.60 -23.07
CA ASN A 285 18.62 12.03 -23.81
C ASN A 285 18.56 13.56 -23.98
N LYS A 286 18.90 14.33 -22.94
CA LYS A 286 18.98 15.81 -23.00
C LYS A 286 20.05 16.26 -23.99
N ILE A 287 21.25 15.63 -23.96
CA ILE A 287 22.31 15.93 -24.91
C ILE A 287 21.87 15.61 -26.34
N ASN A 288 21.28 14.43 -26.59
CA ASN A 288 20.77 14.08 -27.91
C ASN A 288 19.67 15.06 -28.42
N ALA A 289 18.82 15.56 -27.53
CA ALA A 289 17.80 16.55 -27.88
C ALA A 289 18.44 17.89 -28.31
N GLN A 290 19.51 18.32 -27.65
CA GLN A 290 20.26 19.53 -28.00
C GLN A 290 21.00 19.38 -29.34
N LEU A 291 21.56 18.19 -29.62
CA LEU A 291 22.28 17.94 -30.87
C LEU A 291 21.38 17.94 -32.12
N LYS A 292 20.09 17.62 -32.00
CA LYS A 292 19.12 17.62 -33.12
C LYS A 292 18.92 18.98 -33.79
N GLY A 293 19.41 20.08 -33.20
CA GLY A 293 19.28 21.43 -33.72
C GLY A 293 20.59 22.07 -34.19
N SER A 294 21.72 21.37 -34.12
CA SER A 294 23.07 21.89 -34.39
C SER A 294 23.68 21.33 -35.67
N ASP A 295 24.73 22.00 -36.19
CA ASP A 295 25.39 21.63 -37.44
C ASP A 295 25.96 20.22 -37.37
N LYS A 296 25.60 19.37 -38.35
CA LYS A 296 25.91 17.92 -38.38
C LYS A 296 27.39 17.58 -38.30
N LYS A 297 28.25 18.42 -38.90
CA LYS A 297 29.72 18.14 -38.91
C LYS A 297 30.41 18.31 -37.56
N ALA A 298 29.96 19.29 -36.76
CA ALA A 298 30.56 19.58 -35.46
C ALA A 298 30.04 18.65 -34.34
N THR A 299 28.85 18.02 -34.56
CA THR A 299 28.16 17.23 -33.55
C THR A 299 28.25 15.72 -33.74
N ASP A 300 28.82 15.23 -34.85
CA ASP A 300 28.82 13.80 -35.19
C ASP A 300 29.64 12.95 -34.18
N SER A 301 30.78 13.46 -33.72
CA SER A 301 31.62 12.78 -32.71
C SER A 301 30.90 12.67 -31.37
N LEU A 302 30.22 13.75 -30.93
CA LEU A 302 29.49 13.77 -29.68
C LEU A 302 28.24 12.88 -29.75
N SER A 303 27.55 12.87 -30.89
CA SER A 303 26.41 11.99 -31.13
C SER A 303 26.81 10.51 -31.06
N LYS A 304 27.92 10.11 -31.70
CA LYS A 304 28.43 8.74 -31.63
C LYS A 304 28.83 8.33 -30.21
N LEU A 305 29.48 9.21 -29.47
CA LEU A 305 29.86 8.94 -28.07
C LEU A 305 28.65 8.81 -27.19
N THR A 306 27.66 9.70 -27.35
CA THR A 306 26.39 9.64 -26.57
C THR A 306 25.63 8.34 -26.85
N LYS A 307 25.56 7.92 -28.12
CA LYS A 307 24.96 6.64 -28.49
C LYS A 307 25.70 5.45 -27.85
N ASN A 308 27.04 5.46 -27.85
CA ASN A 308 27.85 4.42 -27.21
C ASN A 308 27.55 4.37 -25.69
N MET A 309 27.41 5.52 -25.02
CA MET A 309 27.02 5.56 -23.60
C MET A 309 25.64 4.97 -23.39
N GLN A 310 24.65 5.32 -24.20
CA GLN A 310 23.28 4.75 -24.13
C GLN A 310 23.29 3.23 -24.33
N ASP A 311 24.09 2.72 -25.28
CA ASP A 311 24.23 1.28 -25.51
C ASP A 311 24.86 0.55 -24.31
N GLN A 312 25.81 1.17 -23.62
CA GLN A 312 26.40 0.62 -22.39
C GLN A 312 25.42 0.66 -21.22
N LEU A 313 24.69 1.74 -21.03
CA LEU A 313 23.63 1.84 -20.01
C LEU A 313 22.53 0.79 -20.25
N LYS A 314 22.11 0.60 -21.50
CA LYS A 314 21.17 -0.46 -21.88
C LYS A 314 21.69 -1.85 -21.52
N LYS A 315 22.97 -2.15 -21.78
CA LYS A 315 23.58 -3.44 -21.39
C LYS A 315 23.51 -3.69 -19.88
N PHE A 316 23.73 -2.66 -19.05
CA PHE A 316 23.57 -2.80 -17.60
C PHE A 316 22.12 -3.08 -17.22
N ARG A 317 21.16 -2.39 -17.83
CA ARG A 317 19.74 -2.67 -17.60
C ARG A 317 19.37 -4.08 -18.01
N ASP A 318 19.85 -4.55 -19.15
CA ASP A 318 19.58 -5.90 -19.64
C ASP A 318 20.16 -6.97 -18.70
N LYS A 319 21.35 -6.75 -18.12
CA LYS A 319 21.93 -7.64 -17.09
C LYS A 319 21.08 -7.65 -15.81
N ILE A 320 20.50 -6.51 -15.42
CA ILE A 320 19.72 -6.37 -14.18
C ILE A 320 18.32 -6.94 -14.34
N SER A 321 17.59 -6.55 -15.39
CA SER A 321 16.15 -6.78 -15.54
C SER A 321 15.80 -7.73 -16.69
N GLY A 322 16.75 -8.02 -17.57
CA GLY A 322 16.53 -8.69 -18.85
C GLY A 322 16.18 -7.70 -19.98
N PRO A 323 16.30 -8.13 -21.23
CA PRO A 323 16.02 -7.30 -22.38
C PRO A 323 14.54 -6.89 -22.43
N THR A 324 14.31 -5.62 -22.79
CA THR A 324 12.97 -5.01 -22.82
C THR A 324 12.25 -5.30 -24.16
N GLU A 325 12.96 -5.78 -25.17
CA GLU A 325 12.38 -6.03 -26.49
C GLU A 325 11.55 -7.32 -26.47
N GLU A 326 10.23 -7.16 -26.51
CA GLU A 326 9.30 -8.24 -26.82
C GLU A 326 9.40 -8.53 -28.33
N LYS A 327 10.00 -9.67 -28.69
CA LYS A 327 9.80 -10.23 -30.03
C LYS A 327 8.35 -10.72 -30.07
N GLN A 328 7.58 -10.19 -31.01
CA GLN A 328 6.18 -10.60 -31.24
C GLN A 328 6.05 -12.13 -31.22
N GLY A 329 5.22 -12.66 -30.31
CA GLY A 329 4.85 -14.06 -30.27
C GLY A 329 5.66 -14.98 -29.37
N LEU A 330 6.70 -14.52 -28.69
CA LEU A 330 7.44 -15.31 -27.70
C LEU A 330 7.37 -14.64 -26.33
N SER A 331 6.75 -15.34 -25.37
CA SER A 331 6.78 -14.93 -23.97
C SER A 331 8.24 -14.77 -23.49
N ARG A 332 8.45 -13.87 -22.53
CA ARG A 332 9.74 -13.71 -21.85
C ARG A 332 10.31 -15.08 -21.51
N ASN A 333 11.61 -15.29 -21.82
CA ASN A 333 12.27 -16.52 -21.44
C ASN A 333 12.20 -16.68 -19.90
N PRO A 334 11.41 -17.63 -19.38
CA PRO A 334 11.22 -17.79 -17.93
C PRO A 334 12.50 -18.28 -17.23
N PHE A 335 13.48 -18.75 -18.00
CA PHE A 335 14.76 -19.24 -17.48
C PHE A 335 15.88 -18.20 -17.53
N LEU A 336 15.58 -16.95 -17.91
CA LEU A 336 16.57 -15.90 -17.92
C LEU A 336 16.99 -15.54 -16.49
N VAL A 337 18.20 -15.89 -16.12
CA VAL A 337 18.78 -15.56 -14.82
C VAL A 337 19.32 -14.13 -14.85
N THR A 338 18.61 -13.21 -14.22
CA THR A 338 19.03 -11.82 -14.05
C THR A 338 19.28 -11.50 -12.58
N VAL A 339 19.90 -10.36 -12.28
CA VAL A 339 20.10 -9.95 -10.88
C VAL A 339 18.77 -9.84 -10.14
N LEU A 340 17.74 -9.27 -10.78
CA LEU A 340 16.41 -9.15 -10.23
C LEU A 340 15.70 -10.50 -10.01
N THR A 341 15.85 -11.44 -10.95
CA THR A 341 15.22 -12.77 -10.80
C THR A 341 15.88 -13.56 -9.66
N GLN A 342 17.18 -13.43 -9.45
CA GLN A 342 17.87 -14.05 -8.30
C GLN A 342 17.39 -13.44 -6.98
N LEU A 343 17.31 -12.11 -6.91
CA LEU A 343 16.86 -11.40 -5.71
C LEU A 343 15.41 -11.74 -5.33
N ARG A 344 14.52 -11.76 -6.32
CA ARG A 344 13.11 -12.16 -6.15
C ARG A 344 12.98 -13.64 -5.79
N GLY A 345 13.76 -14.50 -6.41
CA GLY A 345 13.78 -15.93 -6.12
C GLY A 345 14.21 -16.23 -4.69
N ALA A 346 15.23 -15.56 -4.18
CA ALA A 346 15.65 -15.68 -2.78
C ALA A 346 14.56 -15.20 -1.82
N GLN A 347 13.95 -14.03 -2.08
CA GLN A 347 12.83 -13.52 -1.29
C GLN A 347 11.64 -14.48 -1.28
N GLN A 348 11.27 -14.99 -2.45
CA GLN A 348 10.14 -15.89 -2.61
C GLN A 348 10.36 -17.23 -1.91
N ALA A 349 11.57 -17.78 -1.97
CA ALA A 349 11.92 -19.02 -1.28
C ALA A 349 11.74 -18.91 0.24
N ILE A 350 12.09 -17.75 0.83
CA ILE A 350 11.91 -17.51 2.27
C ILE A 350 10.43 -17.33 2.63
N THR A 351 9.70 -16.56 1.83
CA THR A 351 8.31 -16.19 2.15
C THR A 351 7.29 -17.29 1.81
N ALA A 352 7.63 -18.22 0.91
CA ALA A 352 6.72 -19.28 0.46
C ALA A 352 6.45 -20.36 1.48
N LYS A 353 7.31 -20.53 2.49
CA LYS A 353 7.18 -21.58 3.48
C LYS A 353 7.07 -21.04 4.91
N SER A 354 6.35 -21.79 5.75
CA SER A 354 6.25 -21.53 7.19
C SER A 354 7.22 -22.42 7.98
N ALA A 355 8.52 -22.33 7.63
CA ALA A 355 9.60 -23.07 8.25
C ALA A 355 10.84 -22.19 8.40
N LEU A 356 11.78 -22.63 9.25
CA LEU A 356 13.06 -21.95 9.36
C LEU A 356 13.79 -21.92 8.01
N PRO A 357 14.42 -20.79 7.62
CA PRO A 357 15.32 -20.76 6.48
C PRO A 357 16.46 -21.79 6.67
N GLY A 358 16.69 -22.60 5.66
CA GLY A 358 17.72 -23.66 5.68
C GLY A 358 18.89 -23.37 4.73
N ALA A 359 19.69 -24.37 4.43
CA ALA A 359 20.86 -24.26 3.57
C ALA A 359 20.52 -23.82 2.14
N ALA A 360 19.37 -24.24 1.60
CA ALA A 360 18.94 -23.85 0.27
C ALA A 360 18.65 -22.34 0.20
N GLU A 361 17.93 -21.78 1.16
CA GLU A 361 17.65 -20.35 1.23
C GLU A 361 18.91 -19.54 1.46
N ALA A 362 19.81 -20.01 2.33
CA ALA A 362 21.13 -19.38 2.54
C ALA A 362 21.94 -19.30 1.25
N THR A 363 21.94 -20.36 0.44
CA THR A 363 22.60 -20.37 -0.88
C THR A 363 21.96 -19.38 -1.84
N LEU A 364 20.63 -19.30 -1.90
CA LEU A 364 19.94 -18.35 -2.77
C LEU A 364 20.22 -16.90 -2.35
N ILE A 365 20.29 -16.61 -1.06
CA ILE A 365 20.66 -15.29 -0.53
C ILE A 365 22.09 -14.95 -0.96
N ALA A 366 23.05 -15.85 -0.73
CA ALA A 366 24.45 -15.62 -1.07
C ALA A 366 24.65 -15.39 -2.58
N ASN A 367 23.93 -16.12 -3.43
CA ASN A 367 23.95 -15.94 -4.88
C ASN A 367 23.40 -14.57 -5.28
N ALA A 368 22.28 -14.16 -4.68
CA ALA A 368 21.68 -12.85 -4.94
C ALA A 368 22.59 -11.69 -4.48
N GLU A 369 23.19 -11.79 -3.29
CA GLU A 369 24.14 -10.82 -2.76
C GLU A 369 25.39 -10.70 -3.66
N SER A 370 25.92 -11.83 -4.11
CA SER A 370 27.05 -11.86 -5.02
C SER A 370 26.72 -11.22 -6.37
N ALA A 371 25.56 -11.54 -6.95
CA ALA A 371 25.12 -10.97 -8.21
C ALA A 371 24.94 -9.44 -8.10
N VAL A 372 24.31 -8.95 -7.02
CA VAL A 372 24.17 -7.51 -6.76
C VAL A 372 25.53 -6.84 -6.55
N SER A 373 26.40 -7.43 -5.75
CA SER A 373 27.73 -6.88 -5.49
C SER A 373 28.56 -6.74 -6.79
N ASN A 374 28.52 -7.75 -7.64
CA ASN A 374 29.28 -7.76 -8.90
C ASN A 374 28.74 -6.69 -9.87
N ILE A 375 27.44 -6.60 -10.08
CA ILE A 375 26.87 -5.59 -10.98
C ILE A 375 27.09 -4.17 -10.46
N VAL A 376 26.99 -3.94 -9.15
CA VAL A 376 27.27 -2.63 -8.54
C VAL A 376 28.75 -2.24 -8.72
N LYS A 377 29.68 -3.19 -8.59
CA LYS A 377 31.12 -2.94 -8.88
C LYS A 377 31.33 -2.57 -10.34
N GLU A 378 30.74 -3.30 -11.29
CA GLU A 378 30.83 -2.99 -12.73
C GLU A 378 30.27 -1.59 -13.04
N ILE A 379 29.13 -1.24 -12.46
CA ILE A 379 28.49 0.09 -12.63
C ILE A 379 29.38 1.19 -12.05
N ASN A 380 29.93 1.01 -10.85
CA ASN A 380 30.80 1.99 -10.24
C ASN A 380 32.06 2.21 -11.11
N LEU A 381 32.69 1.15 -11.61
CA LEU A 381 33.85 1.23 -12.52
C LEU A 381 33.48 2.00 -13.80
N PHE A 382 32.32 1.70 -14.40
CA PHE A 382 31.84 2.42 -15.57
C PHE A 382 31.71 3.92 -15.29
N PHE A 383 31.13 4.31 -14.16
CA PHE A 383 30.97 5.74 -13.81
C PHE A 383 32.32 6.41 -13.54
N THR A 384 33.25 5.72 -12.91
CA THR A 384 34.56 6.29 -12.59
C THR A 384 35.43 6.49 -13.83
N GLU A 385 35.39 5.57 -14.79
CA GLU A 385 36.28 5.59 -15.95
C GLU A 385 35.60 6.18 -17.19
N LYS A 386 34.60 5.48 -17.70
CA LYS A 386 33.99 5.80 -19.01
C LYS A 386 33.07 7.01 -18.96
N TRP A 387 32.21 7.05 -17.94
CA TRP A 387 31.30 8.17 -17.77
C TRP A 387 32.04 9.47 -17.44
N SER A 388 33.08 9.44 -16.61
CA SER A 388 33.91 10.62 -16.34
C SER A 388 34.59 11.15 -17.60
N SER A 389 35.15 10.28 -18.44
CA SER A 389 35.74 10.67 -19.71
C SER A 389 34.71 11.28 -20.67
N TYR A 390 33.52 10.68 -20.76
CA TYR A 390 32.42 11.20 -21.56
C TYR A 390 31.94 12.58 -21.05
N ARG A 391 31.78 12.73 -19.73
CA ARG A 391 31.41 14.01 -19.10
C ARG A 391 32.42 15.11 -19.46
N ASN A 392 33.70 14.85 -19.28
CA ASN A 392 34.74 15.82 -19.59
C ASN A 392 34.75 16.21 -21.09
N PHE A 393 34.49 15.24 -21.97
CA PHE A 393 34.37 15.52 -23.39
C PHE A 393 33.16 16.41 -23.72
N VAL A 394 31.98 16.12 -23.11
CA VAL A 394 30.77 16.92 -23.27
C VAL A 394 30.96 18.35 -22.74
N GLU A 395 31.60 18.48 -21.56
CA GLU A 395 31.85 19.79 -20.95
C GLU A 395 32.83 20.64 -21.79
N ALA A 396 33.80 20.03 -22.43
CA ALA A 396 34.74 20.71 -23.33
C ALA A 396 34.12 21.12 -24.68
N ASN A 397 33.13 20.35 -25.16
CA ASN A 397 32.50 20.54 -26.47
C ASN A 397 31.01 20.87 -26.33
N ARG A 398 30.65 21.74 -25.38
CA ARG A 398 29.23 22.07 -25.12
C ARG A 398 28.56 22.59 -26.40
N PRO A 399 27.45 21.96 -26.83
CA PRO A 399 26.64 22.50 -27.91
C PRO A 399 26.03 23.88 -27.45
N PRO A 400 25.86 24.82 -28.36
CA PRO A 400 25.28 26.13 -28.01
C PRO A 400 23.87 25.92 -27.47
N LEU A 401 23.58 26.50 -26.29
CA LEU A 401 22.27 26.47 -25.63
C LEU A 401 21.20 27.24 -26.37
N PHE A 402 21.61 28.28 -27.18
CA PHE A 402 20.71 29.15 -27.89
C PHE A 402 20.81 28.90 -29.38
N LYS A 403 19.65 28.84 -30.06
CA LYS A 403 19.57 28.87 -31.52
C LYS A 403 19.72 30.29 -32.00
N GLU A 404 20.55 30.52 -33.01
CA GLU A 404 20.50 31.76 -33.76
C GLU A 404 19.26 31.76 -34.65
N TYR A 405 18.36 32.67 -34.39
CA TYR A 405 17.17 32.87 -35.21
C TYR A 405 17.47 33.93 -36.31
N LYS A 406 17.31 33.50 -37.55
CA LYS A 406 17.29 34.46 -38.65
C LYS A 406 15.98 35.26 -38.61
N PRO A 407 15.98 36.56 -38.97
CA PRO A 407 14.74 37.32 -39.12
C PRO A 407 13.81 36.59 -40.08
N ILE A 408 12.52 36.60 -39.77
CA ILE A 408 11.49 36.12 -40.70
C ILE A 408 11.26 37.28 -41.67
N GLU A 409 11.52 37.06 -42.98
CA GLU A 409 11.21 38.00 -44.06
C GLU A 409 9.70 38.06 -44.34
#